data_24389720cf7f258b72a04e58c3034758
#
_entry.id   24389720cf7f258b72a04e58c3034758
#
_cell.length_a   1.000
_cell.length_b   1.000
_cell.length_c   1.000
_cell.angle_alpha   90.00
_cell.angle_beta   90.00
_cell.angle_gamma   90.00
#
_symmetry.space_group_name_H-M   'P 1'
#
loop_
_entity.id
_entity.type
_entity.pdbx_description
1 polymer ?
#
loop_
_entity_poly.entity_id
_entity_poly.type
_entity_poly.pdbx_seq_one_letter_code
_entity_poly.pdbx_strand_id
1 'polypeptide(L)'
;MAKAENVEEYVAQQRAYIASNPECGTSHYNLAVALMGQKRYEEAEKEFLEAVECSPSLAEAYVQLGGLCLQRGDLDGCLEFNKRAVHSRAGFSEGWGNIGFVHLQKGNIDEAIHALEKAVRYNPKFLQAHATLANAYLMNGMIEESIDTNRKVIDMEPNFAVSHNNLAIAYMENGEFQLAVEHCDKAVALGYEVAPEIRKELEAYR
;
A
#
# COMPACT_ATOMS: atom_id res chain seq x y z
N MET A 1 15.28 -3.56 -25.89
CA MET A 1 15.67 -4.95 -26.19
C MET A 1 16.60 -5.53 -25.13
N ALA A 2 17.78 -4.99 -24.84
CA ALA A 2 18.73 -5.53 -23.84
C ALA A 2 18.17 -5.80 -22.41
N LYS A 3 17.19 -5.01 -21.95
CA LYS A 3 16.56 -5.20 -20.64
C LYS A 3 15.58 -6.39 -20.59
N ALA A 4 14.94 -6.73 -21.71
CA ALA A 4 14.03 -7.85 -21.81
C ALA A 4 14.77 -9.19 -21.93
N GLU A 5 15.87 -9.22 -22.70
CA GLU A 5 16.76 -10.39 -22.80
C GLU A 5 17.36 -10.77 -21.43
N ASN A 6 17.73 -9.78 -20.61
CA ASN A 6 18.27 -9.98 -19.27
C ASN A 6 17.24 -10.61 -18.31
N VAL A 7 15.94 -10.28 -18.43
CA VAL A 7 14.88 -10.81 -17.55
C VAL A 7 14.55 -12.27 -17.92
N GLU A 8 14.48 -12.62 -19.20
CA GLU A 8 14.27 -14.00 -19.64
C GLU A 8 15.43 -14.92 -19.23
N GLU A 9 16.66 -14.45 -19.36
CA GLU A 9 17.83 -15.16 -18.89
C GLU A 9 17.78 -15.38 -17.38
N TYR A 10 17.39 -14.36 -16.61
CA TYR A 10 17.23 -14.48 -15.16
C TYR A 10 16.14 -15.50 -14.78
N VAL A 11 15.00 -15.48 -15.46
CA VAL A 11 13.92 -16.47 -15.26
C VAL A 11 14.44 -17.88 -15.55
N ALA A 12 15.17 -18.07 -16.66
CA ALA A 12 15.76 -19.37 -17.00
C ALA A 12 16.76 -19.84 -15.94
N GLN A 13 17.61 -18.95 -15.42
CA GLN A 13 18.55 -19.24 -14.34
C GLN A 13 17.84 -19.66 -13.05
N GLN A 14 16.78 -18.91 -12.63
CA GLN A 14 16.02 -19.28 -11.43
C GLN A 14 15.35 -20.66 -11.61
N ARG A 15 14.77 -20.95 -12.76
CA ARG A 15 14.16 -22.27 -13.05
C ARG A 15 15.20 -23.40 -13.00
N ALA A 16 16.39 -23.19 -13.56
CA ALA A 16 17.47 -24.17 -13.52
C ALA A 16 17.95 -24.41 -12.08
N TYR A 17 18.03 -23.34 -11.27
CA TYR A 17 18.41 -23.47 -9.86
C TYR A 17 17.35 -24.23 -9.05
N ILE A 18 16.06 -23.91 -9.23
CA ILE A 18 14.94 -24.59 -8.57
C ILE A 18 14.91 -26.08 -8.95
N ALA A 19 15.19 -26.43 -10.21
CA ALA A 19 15.26 -27.83 -10.65
C ALA A 19 16.29 -28.66 -9.84
N SER A 20 17.35 -28.01 -9.36
CA SER A 20 18.38 -28.64 -8.51
C SER A 20 18.13 -28.46 -7.02
N ASN A 21 17.31 -27.49 -6.64
CA ASN A 21 17.03 -27.12 -5.24
C ASN A 21 15.53 -26.77 -5.07
N PRO A 22 14.62 -27.76 -5.20
CA PRO A 22 13.18 -27.49 -5.27
C PRO A 22 12.58 -26.93 -3.96
N GLU A 23 13.27 -27.11 -2.83
CA GLU A 23 12.82 -26.60 -1.51
C GLU A 23 13.36 -25.20 -1.19
N CYS A 24 13.95 -24.49 -2.16
CA CYS A 24 14.50 -23.15 -1.93
C CYS A 24 13.42 -22.07 -2.09
N GLY A 25 12.69 -21.74 -1.03
CA GLY A 25 11.62 -20.73 -1.06
C GLY A 25 12.06 -19.37 -1.57
N THR A 26 13.29 -18.94 -1.30
CA THR A 26 13.83 -17.68 -1.84
C THR A 26 13.95 -17.70 -3.36
N SER A 27 14.31 -18.84 -3.96
CA SER A 27 14.42 -18.95 -5.43
C SER A 27 13.04 -18.93 -6.10
N HIS A 28 12.06 -19.60 -5.52
CA HIS A 28 10.65 -19.49 -5.96
C HIS A 28 10.16 -18.04 -5.85
N TYR A 29 10.41 -17.35 -4.75
CA TYR A 29 10.06 -15.94 -4.59
C TYR A 29 10.71 -15.05 -5.67
N ASN A 30 12.00 -15.22 -5.93
CA ASN A 30 12.73 -14.44 -6.93
C ASN A 30 12.18 -14.68 -8.34
N LEU A 31 11.86 -15.94 -8.68
CA LEU A 31 11.22 -16.30 -9.94
C LEU A 31 9.85 -15.64 -10.06
N ALA A 32 9.03 -15.71 -8.99
CA ALA A 32 7.72 -15.10 -8.96
C ALA A 32 7.78 -13.58 -9.18
N VAL A 33 8.71 -12.87 -8.54
CA VAL A 33 8.92 -11.42 -8.72
C VAL A 33 9.30 -11.09 -10.17
N ALA A 34 10.17 -11.90 -10.79
CA ALA A 34 10.54 -11.71 -12.20
C ALA A 34 9.34 -11.93 -13.15
N LEU A 35 8.52 -12.94 -12.87
CA LEU A 35 7.28 -13.22 -13.61
C LEU A 35 6.24 -12.11 -13.44
N MET A 36 6.11 -11.53 -12.24
CA MET A 36 5.27 -10.34 -11.98
C MET A 36 5.70 -9.17 -12.87
N GLY A 37 7.00 -8.92 -12.99
CA GLY A 37 7.54 -7.88 -13.87
C GLY A 37 7.21 -8.09 -15.35
N GLN A 38 7.01 -9.35 -15.76
CA GLN A 38 6.55 -9.75 -17.10
C GLN A 38 5.02 -9.80 -17.23
N LYS A 39 4.25 -9.47 -16.19
CA LYS A 39 2.78 -9.56 -16.10
C LYS A 39 2.25 -11.02 -16.25
N ARG A 40 3.08 -12.00 -15.96
CA ARG A 40 2.74 -13.44 -15.96
C ARG A 40 2.19 -13.80 -14.58
N TYR A 41 1.05 -13.20 -14.22
CA TYR A 41 0.52 -13.21 -12.85
C TYR A 41 0.15 -14.60 -12.34
N GLU A 42 -0.40 -15.47 -13.19
CA GLU A 42 -0.79 -16.82 -12.82
C GLU A 42 0.42 -17.73 -12.51
N GLU A 43 1.50 -17.56 -13.28
CA GLU A 43 2.75 -18.28 -13.00
C GLU A 43 3.44 -17.72 -11.75
N ALA A 44 3.44 -16.40 -11.59
CA ALA A 44 3.98 -15.75 -10.40
C ALA A 44 3.25 -16.22 -9.13
N GLU A 45 1.93 -16.33 -9.16
CA GLU A 45 1.14 -16.81 -8.03
C GLU A 45 1.54 -18.22 -7.61
N LYS A 46 1.70 -19.14 -8.58
CA LYS A 46 2.15 -20.51 -8.28
C LYS A 46 3.52 -20.52 -7.61
N GLU A 47 4.45 -19.75 -8.13
CA GLU A 47 5.80 -19.67 -7.55
C GLU A 47 5.80 -18.99 -6.17
N PHE A 48 4.94 -17.99 -5.91
CA PHE A 48 4.78 -17.44 -4.56
C PHE A 48 4.18 -18.44 -3.58
N LEU A 49 3.24 -19.29 -4.02
CA LEU A 49 2.69 -20.37 -3.19
C LEU A 49 3.77 -21.39 -2.83
N GLU A 50 4.57 -21.84 -3.79
CA GLU A 50 5.72 -22.69 -3.54
C GLU A 50 6.73 -22.02 -2.58
N ALA A 51 6.97 -20.71 -2.75
CA ALA A 51 7.86 -19.96 -1.89
C ALA A 51 7.43 -20.00 -0.42
N VAL A 52 6.12 -19.84 -0.13
CA VAL A 52 5.62 -19.86 1.25
C VAL A 52 5.45 -21.28 1.81
N GLU A 53 5.29 -22.28 0.95
CA GLU A 53 5.31 -23.69 1.35
C GLU A 53 6.71 -24.12 1.79
N CYS A 54 7.72 -23.80 0.99
CA CYS A 54 9.13 -24.08 1.30
C CYS A 54 9.67 -23.20 2.44
N SER A 55 9.18 -21.97 2.58
CA SER A 55 9.64 -20.99 3.58
C SER A 55 8.46 -20.22 4.20
N PRO A 56 7.76 -20.82 5.20
CA PRO A 56 6.58 -20.20 5.83
C PRO A 56 6.84 -18.88 6.57
N SER A 57 8.11 -18.55 6.81
CA SER A 57 8.52 -17.27 7.43
C SER A 57 8.74 -16.13 6.42
N LEU A 58 8.58 -16.38 5.12
CA LEU A 58 8.83 -15.40 4.06
C LEU A 58 7.64 -14.44 3.92
N ALA A 59 7.60 -13.44 4.81
CA ALA A 59 6.51 -12.46 4.90
C ALA A 59 6.27 -11.71 3.58
N GLU A 60 7.33 -11.42 2.83
CA GLU A 60 7.27 -10.75 1.53
C GLU A 60 6.43 -11.53 0.51
N ALA A 61 6.56 -12.85 0.47
CA ALA A 61 5.81 -13.68 -0.46
C ALA A 61 4.30 -13.65 -0.16
N TYR A 62 3.93 -13.66 1.12
CA TYR A 62 2.52 -13.50 1.52
C TYR A 62 1.95 -12.15 1.10
N VAL A 63 2.72 -11.05 1.25
CA VAL A 63 2.26 -9.72 0.80
C VAL A 63 2.07 -9.68 -0.71
N GLN A 64 2.94 -10.32 -1.49
CA GLN A 64 2.76 -10.42 -2.95
C GLN A 64 1.49 -11.22 -3.32
N LEU A 65 1.23 -12.33 -2.66
CA LEU A 65 -0.02 -13.10 -2.82
C LEU A 65 -1.25 -12.26 -2.48
N GLY A 66 -1.18 -11.51 -1.37
CA GLY A 66 -2.21 -10.54 -1.01
C GLY A 66 -2.43 -9.47 -2.07
N GLY A 67 -1.37 -8.97 -2.69
CA GLY A 67 -1.42 -8.02 -3.81
C GLY A 67 -2.11 -8.60 -5.05
N LEU A 68 -1.84 -9.86 -5.38
CA LEU A 68 -2.51 -10.56 -6.49
C LEU A 68 -4.01 -10.76 -6.21
N CYS A 69 -4.38 -11.10 -4.98
CA CYS A 69 -5.79 -11.15 -4.56
C CYS A 69 -6.47 -9.78 -4.71
N LEU A 70 -5.82 -8.72 -4.25
CA LEU A 70 -6.35 -7.35 -4.37
C LEU A 70 -6.58 -6.95 -5.83
N GLN A 71 -5.65 -7.28 -6.72
CA GLN A 71 -5.77 -7.01 -8.15
C GLN A 71 -7.00 -7.68 -8.78
N ARG A 72 -7.43 -8.83 -8.25
CA ARG A 72 -8.64 -9.55 -8.68
C ARG A 72 -9.91 -9.10 -7.93
N GLY A 73 -9.80 -8.15 -7.00
CA GLY A 73 -10.90 -7.72 -6.16
C GLY A 73 -11.22 -8.68 -4.99
N ASP A 74 -10.38 -9.69 -4.75
CA ASP A 74 -10.51 -10.64 -3.64
C ASP A 74 -9.95 -10.01 -2.34
N LEU A 75 -10.78 -9.22 -1.67
CA LEU A 75 -10.42 -8.55 -0.43
C LEU A 75 -10.19 -9.55 0.72
N ASP A 76 -10.92 -10.67 0.74
CA ASP A 76 -10.79 -11.68 1.79
C ASP A 76 -9.48 -12.46 1.66
N GLY A 77 -9.12 -12.89 0.45
CA GLY A 77 -7.82 -13.49 0.18
C GLY A 77 -6.66 -12.54 0.46
N CYS A 78 -6.79 -11.26 0.08
CA CYS A 78 -5.81 -10.24 0.41
C CYS A 78 -5.61 -10.12 1.93
N LEU A 79 -6.69 -10.07 2.70
CA LEU A 79 -6.65 -9.97 4.17
C LEU A 79 -5.99 -11.20 4.79
N GLU A 80 -6.35 -12.40 4.33
CA GLU A 80 -5.81 -13.66 4.86
C GLU A 80 -4.29 -13.76 4.63
N PHE A 81 -3.81 -13.48 3.40
CA PHE A 81 -2.38 -13.52 3.13
C PHE A 81 -1.60 -12.47 3.92
N ASN A 82 -2.12 -11.25 4.07
CA ASN A 82 -1.43 -10.23 4.87
C ASN A 82 -1.44 -10.56 6.38
N LYS A 83 -2.48 -11.24 6.90
CA LYS A 83 -2.46 -11.80 8.26
C LYS A 83 -1.37 -12.86 8.44
N ARG A 84 -1.17 -13.73 7.46
CA ARG A 84 -0.06 -14.68 7.48
C ARG A 84 1.29 -13.96 7.44
N ALA A 85 1.44 -12.90 6.65
CA ALA A 85 2.66 -12.08 6.59
C ALA A 85 3.03 -11.51 7.96
N VAL A 86 2.07 -10.88 8.66
CA VAL A 86 2.33 -10.30 9.99
C VAL A 86 2.45 -11.35 11.10
N HIS A 87 1.89 -12.53 10.92
CA HIS A 87 2.11 -13.66 11.82
C HIS A 87 3.52 -14.23 11.67
N SER A 88 4.00 -14.36 10.44
CA SER A 88 5.37 -14.85 10.16
C SER A 88 6.44 -13.85 10.59
N ARG A 89 6.14 -12.54 10.53
CA ARG A 89 7.02 -11.45 10.96
C ARG A 89 6.20 -10.34 11.63
N ALA A 90 6.13 -10.35 12.95
CA ALA A 90 5.25 -9.47 13.75
C ALA A 90 5.44 -7.96 13.47
N GLY A 91 6.65 -7.51 13.17
CA GLY A 91 6.97 -6.10 12.84
C GLY A 91 6.88 -5.75 11.35
N PHE A 92 6.23 -6.58 10.54
CA PHE A 92 6.19 -6.37 9.10
C PHE A 92 5.15 -5.29 8.74
N SER A 93 5.62 -4.07 8.62
CA SER A 93 4.81 -2.85 8.43
C SER A 93 3.95 -2.89 7.17
N GLU A 94 4.46 -3.45 6.07
CA GLU A 94 3.74 -3.58 4.81
C GLU A 94 2.49 -4.46 4.96
N GLY A 95 2.61 -5.58 5.65
CA GLY A 95 1.48 -6.45 5.94
C GLY A 95 0.41 -5.75 6.78
N TRP A 96 0.81 -5.00 7.81
CA TRP A 96 -0.12 -4.21 8.62
C TRP A 96 -0.77 -3.08 7.81
N GLY A 97 -0.01 -2.40 6.94
CA GLY A 97 -0.54 -1.37 6.05
C GLY A 97 -1.61 -1.91 5.10
N ASN A 98 -1.35 -3.08 4.49
CA ASN A 98 -2.31 -3.75 3.61
C ASN A 98 -3.56 -4.24 4.35
N ILE A 99 -3.42 -4.78 5.57
CA ILE A 99 -4.55 -5.15 6.43
C ILE A 99 -5.45 -3.94 6.67
N GLY A 100 -4.85 -2.80 7.05
CA GLY A 100 -5.59 -1.56 7.28
C GLY A 100 -6.28 -1.06 6.02
N PHE A 101 -5.61 -1.08 4.89
CA PHE A 101 -6.20 -0.70 3.60
C PHE A 101 -7.42 -1.58 3.24
N VAL A 102 -7.31 -2.90 3.41
CA VAL A 102 -8.43 -3.82 3.13
C VAL A 102 -9.60 -3.57 4.08
N HIS A 103 -9.34 -3.31 5.37
CA HIS A 103 -10.40 -2.97 6.31
C HIS A 103 -11.12 -1.67 5.91
N LEU A 104 -10.40 -0.64 5.44
CA LEU A 104 -11.02 0.57 4.90
C LEU A 104 -11.93 0.28 3.70
N GLN A 105 -11.46 -0.53 2.74
CA GLN A 105 -12.28 -0.92 1.58
C GLN A 105 -13.55 -1.70 1.97
N LYS A 106 -13.52 -2.38 3.11
CA LYS A 106 -14.67 -3.12 3.69
C LYS A 106 -15.55 -2.26 4.60
N GLY A 107 -15.20 -0.99 4.84
CA GLY A 107 -15.91 -0.09 5.74
C GLY A 107 -15.66 -0.35 7.24
N ASN A 108 -14.69 -1.18 7.58
CA ASN A 108 -14.31 -1.51 8.96
C ASN A 108 -13.28 -0.48 9.46
N ILE A 109 -13.75 0.72 9.81
CA ILE A 109 -12.88 1.87 10.04
C ILE A 109 -11.99 1.69 11.28
N ASP A 110 -12.54 1.18 12.38
CA ASP A 110 -11.80 1.01 13.63
C ASP A 110 -10.68 -0.03 13.48
N GLU A 111 -10.95 -1.16 12.80
CA GLU A 111 -9.95 -2.17 12.51
C GLU A 111 -8.87 -1.65 11.57
N ALA A 112 -9.25 -0.78 10.62
CA ALA A 112 -8.31 -0.13 9.71
C ALA A 112 -7.36 0.77 10.48
N ILE A 113 -7.86 1.65 11.36
CA ILE A 113 -7.05 2.53 12.21
C ILE A 113 -6.06 1.69 13.03
N HIS A 114 -6.56 0.66 13.72
CA HIS A 114 -5.70 -0.20 14.56
C HIS A 114 -4.56 -0.87 13.77
N ALA A 115 -4.85 -1.37 12.57
CA ALA A 115 -3.83 -1.98 11.72
C ALA A 115 -2.82 -0.95 11.19
N LEU A 116 -3.31 0.22 10.74
CA LEU A 116 -2.46 1.30 10.22
C LEU A 116 -1.56 1.92 11.28
N GLU A 117 -2.06 2.08 12.52
CA GLU A 117 -1.24 2.49 13.66
C GLU A 117 -0.08 1.53 13.92
N LYS A 118 -0.31 0.21 13.78
CA LYS A 118 0.78 -0.76 13.84
C LYS A 118 1.76 -0.59 12.69
N ALA A 119 1.28 -0.39 11.46
CA ALA A 119 2.12 -0.17 10.30
C ALA A 119 3.08 1.02 10.51
N VAL A 120 2.55 2.17 10.91
CA VAL A 120 3.36 3.39 11.13
C VAL A 120 4.25 3.29 12.38
N ARG A 121 3.85 2.51 13.39
CA ARG A 121 4.69 2.22 14.56
C ARG A 121 5.90 1.38 14.20
N TYR A 122 5.74 0.36 13.36
CA TYR A 122 6.84 -0.50 12.93
C TYR A 122 7.73 0.16 11.87
N ASN A 123 7.15 1.00 11.00
CA ASN A 123 7.90 1.81 10.05
C ASN A 123 7.40 3.26 10.06
N PRO A 124 8.01 4.13 10.89
CA PRO A 124 7.62 5.54 10.99
C PRO A 124 7.80 6.35 9.69
N LYS A 125 8.54 5.82 8.71
CA LYS A 125 8.73 6.45 7.38
C LYS A 125 7.82 5.89 6.30
N PHE A 126 6.86 5.06 6.65
CA PHE A 126 5.94 4.49 5.68
C PHE A 126 4.85 5.51 5.29
N LEU A 127 5.19 6.40 4.35
CA LEU A 127 4.35 7.52 3.93
C LEU A 127 2.94 7.08 3.52
N GLN A 128 2.82 6.01 2.74
CA GLN A 128 1.52 5.50 2.28
C GLN A 128 0.65 5.04 3.45
N ALA A 129 1.23 4.38 4.46
CA ALA A 129 0.48 3.96 5.65
C ALA A 129 0.01 5.15 6.47
N HIS A 130 0.84 6.19 6.63
CA HIS A 130 0.43 7.44 7.28
C HIS A 130 -0.72 8.13 6.54
N ALA A 131 -0.63 8.26 5.21
CA ALA A 131 -1.68 8.89 4.41
C ALA A 131 -2.99 8.10 4.46
N THR A 132 -2.91 6.76 4.46
CA THR A 132 -4.08 5.89 4.60
C THR A 132 -4.67 5.98 6.01
N LEU A 133 -3.82 6.08 7.05
CA LEU A 133 -4.25 6.28 8.44
C LEU A 133 -4.98 7.62 8.60
N ALA A 134 -4.43 8.68 8.03
CA ALA A 134 -5.06 9.99 8.06
C ALA A 134 -6.44 9.99 7.37
N ASN A 135 -6.57 9.26 6.25
CA ASN A 135 -7.87 9.06 5.62
C ASN A 135 -8.84 8.25 6.52
N ALA A 136 -8.33 7.22 7.21
CA ALA A 136 -9.14 6.44 8.15
C ALA A 136 -9.63 7.32 9.33
N TYR A 137 -8.78 8.17 9.88
CA TYR A 137 -9.16 9.14 10.91
C TYR A 137 -10.25 10.09 10.42
N LEU A 138 -10.09 10.64 9.20
CA LEU A 138 -11.09 11.52 8.62
C LEU A 138 -12.46 10.81 8.46
N MET A 139 -12.46 9.59 7.95
CA MET A 139 -13.69 8.78 7.81
C MET A 139 -14.33 8.44 9.17
N ASN A 140 -13.55 8.42 10.24
CA ASN A 140 -14.03 8.22 11.61
C ASN A 140 -14.42 9.52 12.34
N GLY A 141 -14.36 10.67 11.66
CA GLY A 141 -14.65 11.99 12.24
C GLY A 141 -13.53 12.55 13.15
N MET A 142 -12.36 11.91 13.16
CA MET A 142 -11.18 12.33 13.91
C MET A 142 -10.36 13.31 13.06
N ILE A 143 -10.92 14.52 12.88
CA ILE A 143 -10.40 15.49 11.89
C ILE A 143 -9.02 16.00 12.29
N GLU A 144 -8.81 16.30 13.57
CA GLU A 144 -7.54 16.83 14.07
C GLU A 144 -6.40 15.81 13.92
N GLU A 145 -6.66 14.52 14.23
CA GLU A 145 -5.69 13.44 14.06
C GLU A 145 -5.36 13.21 12.57
N SER A 146 -6.35 13.39 11.69
CA SER A 146 -6.13 13.33 10.25
C SER A 146 -5.20 14.46 9.79
N ILE A 147 -5.45 15.70 10.22
CA ILE A 147 -4.60 16.86 9.90
C ILE A 147 -3.17 16.63 10.39
N ASP A 148 -3.01 16.27 11.66
CA ASP A 148 -1.69 16.05 12.26
C ASP A 148 -0.90 14.94 11.58
N THR A 149 -1.60 13.86 11.18
CA THR A 149 -0.95 12.73 10.50
C THR A 149 -0.52 13.11 9.09
N ASN A 150 -1.35 13.84 8.33
CA ASN A 150 -0.96 14.32 7.00
C ASN A 150 0.15 15.38 7.06
N ARG A 151 0.17 16.25 8.08
CA ARG A 151 1.28 17.19 8.29
C ARG A 151 2.61 16.47 8.48
N LYS A 152 2.65 15.41 9.28
CA LYS A 152 3.85 14.56 9.42
C LYS A 152 4.33 13.98 8.09
N VAL A 153 3.40 13.62 7.21
CA VAL A 153 3.77 13.12 5.86
C VAL A 153 4.41 14.21 5.03
N ILE A 154 3.82 15.41 4.97
CA ILE A 154 4.41 16.52 4.18
C ILE A 154 5.69 17.09 4.79
N ASP A 155 5.92 16.93 6.09
CA ASP A 155 7.21 17.23 6.73
C ASP A 155 8.30 16.26 6.26
N MET A 156 7.98 15.00 6.02
CA MET A 156 8.90 13.98 5.50
C MET A 156 9.07 14.07 3.98
N GLU A 157 7.99 14.32 3.26
CA GLU A 157 7.94 14.42 1.79
C GLU A 157 6.99 15.55 1.36
N PRO A 158 7.50 16.77 1.20
CA PRO A 158 6.70 17.96 0.89
C PRO A 158 5.90 17.89 -0.42
N ASN A 159 6.26 16.98 -1.31
CA ASN A 159 5.58 16.79 -2.59
C ASN A 159 4.68 15.55 -2.62
N PHE A 160 4.30 15.02 -1.46
CA PHE A 160 3.40 13.87 -1.40
C PHE A 160 1.95 14.31 -1.65
N ALA A 161 1.54 14.31 -2.91
CA ALA A 161 0.28 14.87 -3.40
C ALA A 161 -0.97 14.32 -2.69
N VAL A 162 -0.98 13.04 -2.31
CA VAL A 162 -2.09 12.39 -1.59
C VAL A 162 -2.36 13.09 -0.26
N SER A 163 -1.30 13.42 0.52
CA SER A 163 -1.49 14.10 1.80
C SER A 163 -1.96 15.54 1.65
N HIS A 164 -1.57 16.23 0.58
CA HIS A 164 -2.13 17.55 0.28
C HIS A 164 -3.63 17.46 -0.05
N ASN A 165 -4.05 16.47 -0.83
CA ASN A 165 -5.48 16.24 -1.07
C ASN A 165 -6.24 15.91 0.23
N ASN A 166 -5.69 15.05 1.06
CA ASN A 166 -6.30 14.69 2.35
C ASN A 166 -6.40 15.89 3.29
N LEU A 167 -5.37 16.76 3.34
CA LEU A 167 -5.40 18.01 4.11
C LEU A 167 -6.46 18.97 3.58
N ALA A 168 -6.62 19.08 2.26
CA ALA A 168 -7.67 19.91 1.69
C ALA A 168 -9.06 19.48 2.19
N ILE A 169 -9.33 18.18 2.22
CA ILE A 169 -10.60 17.64 2.71
C ILE A 169 -10.71 17.86 4.23
N ALA A 170 -9.68 17.52 4.99
CA ALA A 170 -9.71 17.64 6.45
C ALA A 170 -9.90 19.10 6.92
N TYR A 171 -9.22 20.07 6.28
CA TYR A 171 -9.41 21.48 6.58
C TYR A 171 -10.79 22.00 6.16
N MET A 172 -11.33 21.49 5.05
CA MET A 172 -12.71 21.83 4.63
C MET A 172 -13.73 21.35 5.67
N GLU A 173 -13.61 20.10 6.15
CA GLU A 173 -14.45 19.56 7.23
C GLU A 173 -14.25 20.32 8.56
N ASN A 174 -13.06 20.86 8.82
CA ASN A 174 -12.75 21.68 10.00
C ASN A 174 -13.19 23.14 9.87
N GLY A 175 -13.70 23.55 8.71
CA GLY A 175 -14.11 24.94 8.41
C GLY A 175 -12.96 25.90 8.13
N GLU A 176 -11.74 25.41 7.95
CA GLU A 176 -10.53 26.19 7.66
C GLU A 176 -10.32 26.31 6.13
N PHE A 177 -11.29 26.92 5.45
CA PHE A 177 -11.40 26.90 3.98
C PHE A 177 -10.20 27.51 3.26
N GLN A 178 -9.49 28.49 3.84
CA GLN A 178 -8.31 29.09 3.22
C GLN A 178 -7.16 28.05 3.13
N LEU A 179 -6.95 27.28 4.20
CA LEU A 179 -5.96 26.19 4.20
C LEU A 179 -6.38 25.04 3.27
N ALA A 180 -7.69 24.76 3.21
CA ALA A 180 -8.23 23.77 2.28
C ALA A 180 -7.94 24.14 0.83
N VAL A 181 -8.13 25.42 0.43
CA VAL A 181 -7.77 25.92 -0.91
C VAL A 181 -6.29 25.77 -1.19
N GLU A 182 -5.42 26.21 -0.27
CA GLU A 182 -3.97 26.11 -0.43
C GLU A 182 -3.52 24.66 -0.70
N HIS A 183 -3.99 23.73 0.10
CA HIS A 183 -3.63 22.32 -0.04
C HIS A 183 -4.27 21.67 -1.27
N CYS A 184 -5.49 22.04 -1.65
CA CYS A 184 -6.12 21.62 -2.89
C CYS A 184 -5.29 22.03 -4.11
N ASP A 185 -4.88 23.31 -4.17
CA ASP A 185 -4.07 23.84 -5.27
C ASP A 185 -2.69 23.18 -5.33
N LYS A 186 -2.09 22.90 -4.17
CA LYS A 186 -0.83 22.16 -4.10
C LYS A 186 -0.97 20.72 -4.62
N ALA A 187 -2.05 20.01 -4.26
CA ALA A 187 -2.31 18.67 -4.77
C ALA A 187 -2.46 18.67 -6.30
N VAL A 188 -3.22 19.62 -6.85
CA VAL A 188 -3.37 19.78 -8.30
C VAL A 188 -2.04 20.10 -8.98
N ALA A 189 -1.24 21.02 -8.42
CA ALA A 189 0.08 21.38 -8.96
C ALA A 189 1.05 20.19 -8.96
N LEU A 190 0.88 19.25 -8.04
CA LEU A 190 1.63 17.97 -7.97
C LEU A 190 1.07 16.88 -8.89
N GLY A 191 0.04 17.18 -9.69
CA GLY A 191 -0.56 16.25 -10.64
C GLY A 191 -1.61 15.29 -10.04
N TYR A 192 -2.09 15.56 -8.81
CA TYR A 192 -3.18 14.78 -8.22
C TYR A 192 -4.53 15.21 -8.80
N GLU A 193 -5.35 14.24 -9.16
CA GLU A 193 -6.71 14.49 -9.63
C GLU A 193 -7.67 14.66 -8.44
N VAL A 194 -7.81 15.91 -8.00
CA VAL A 194 -8.76 16.27 -6.93
C VAL A 194 -10.19 16.17 -7.44
N ALA A 195 -11.06 15.55 -6.64
CA ALA A 195 -12.47 15.36 -6.98
C ALA A 195 -13.16 16.69 -7.36
N PRO A 196 -13.95 16.71 -8.45
CA PRO A 196 -14.59 17.93 -8.93
C PRO A 196 -15.50 18.61 -7.88
N GLU A 197 -16.12 17.81 -7.01
CA GLU A 197 -16.99 18.27 -5.93
C GLU A 197 -16.22 19.13 -4.92
N ILE A 198 -15.04 18.67 -4.49
CA ILE A 198 -14.15 19.40 -3.58
C ILE A 198 -13.70 20.71 -4.20
N ARG A 199 -13.27 20.67 -5.47
CA ARG A 199 -12.82 21.87 -6.19
C ARG A 199 -13.94 22.89 -6.31
N LYS A 200 -15.17 22.43 -6.62
CA LYS A 200 -16.36 23.30 -6.75
C LYS A 200 -16.73 23.94 -5.41
N GLU A 201 -16.67 23.18 -4.31
CA GLU A 201 -16.99 23.71 -2.99
C GLU A 201 -15.99 24.78 -2.54
N LEU A 202 -14.69 24.56 -2.81
CA LEU A 202 -13.64 25.51 -2.48
C LEU A 202 -13.59 26.75 -3.37
N GLU A 203 -14.30 26.78 -4.51
CA GLU A 203 -14.32 27.93 -5.43
C GLU A 203 -14.85 29.21 -4.77
N ALA A 204 -15.77 29.09 -3.80
CA ALA A 204 -16.32 30.22 -3.05
C ALA A 204 -15.31 30.87 -2.08
N TYR A 205 -14.18 30.25 -1.84
CA TYR A 205 -13.16 30.68 -0.87
C TYR A 205 -11.82 31.06 -1.54
N ARG A 206 -11.77 31.14 -2.87
CA ARG A 206 -10.60 31.56 -3.68
C ARG A 206 -10.45 33.06 -3.79
#